data_5d6ebf76e75103b2e8fc82c86bf22ab4
#
_entry.id   5d6ebf76e75103b2e8fc82c86bf22ab4
#
_cell.length_a   1.000
_cell.length_b   1.000
_cell.length_c   1.000
_cell.angle_alpha   90.00
_cell.angle_beta   90.00
_cell.angle_gamma   90.00
#
_symmetry.space_group_name_H-M   'P 1'
#
loop_
_entity.id
_entity.type
_entity.pdbx_description
1 polymer ?
#
loop_
_entity_poly.entity_id
_entity_poly.type
_entity_poly.pdbx_seq_one_letter_code
_entity_poly.pdbx_strand_id
1 'polypeptide(L)' 'HFNKMVSENESHFIHIYEGKDDMTSHIKNSLLGSSISFPVTNGIPQFGTWQGIYLCEHRDNGGKRRLFITVIGE' A
#
# COMPACT_ATOMS: atom_id res chain seq x y z
N HIS A 1 11.93 1.58 7.56
CA HIS A 1 11.92 3.04 7.48
C HIS A 1 10.51 3.62 7.56
N PHE A 2 9.54 3.02 6.85
CA PHE A 2 8.16 3.48 6.86
C PHE A 2 7.53 3.43 8.25
N ASN A 3 7.86 2.42 9.03
CA ASN A 3 7.39 2.31 10.41
C ASN A 3 7.96 3.42 11.31
N LYS A 4 9.11 3.98 10.97
CA LYS A 4 9.66 5.14 11.67
C LYS A 4 8.98 6.43 11.26
N MET A 5 8.59 6.57 10.01
CA MET A 5 7.87 7.74 9.51
C MET A 5 6.45 7.79 10.04
N VAL A 6 5.77 6.64 10.11
CA VAL A 6 4.40 6.50 10.58
C VAL A 6 4.37 5.44 11.67
N SER A 7 4.63 5.87 12.90
CA SER A 7 4.70 4.99 14.07
C SER A 7 3.30 4.60 14.56
N GLU A 8 3.20 3.43 15.19
CA GLU A 8 1.97 2.97 15.84
C GLU A 8 1.68 3.70 17.16
N ASN A 9 2.69 4.31 17.76
CA ASN A 9 2.64 4.80 19.14
C ASN A 9 2.61 6.33 19.25
N GLU A 10 2.06 7.02 18.27
CA GLU A 10 1.95 8.47 18.32
C GLU A 10 0.84 8.90 19.29
N SER A 11 1.17 9.79 20.23
CA SER A 11 0.25 10.20 21.30
C SER A 11 -0.98 10.96 20.81
N HIS A 12 -0.92 11.53 19.61
CA HIS A 12 -2.06 12.24 19.01
C HIS A 12 -3.07 11.32 18.31
N PHE A 13 -2.77 10.03 18.20
CA PHE A 13 -3.71 9.08 17.61
C PHE A 13 -4.88 8.84 18.56
N ILE A 14 -6.10 9.07 18.06
CA ILE A 14 -7.34 8.85 18.79
C ILE A 14 -8.15 7.67 18.23
N HIS A 15 -7.80 7.17 17.08
CA HIS A 15 -8.44 6.03 16.42
C HIS A 15 -7.71 4.74 16.81
N ILE A 16 -8.06 4.19 17.98
CA ILE A 16 -7.30 3.09 18.61
C ILE A 16 -8.13 1.83 18.87
N TYR A 17 -9.43 1.82 18.54
CA TYR A 17 -10.34 0.72 18.90
C TYR A 17 -10.05 -0.60 18.21
N GLU A 18 -9.48 -0.57 17.01
CA GLU A 18 -9.20 -1.76 16.21
C GLU A 18 -7.75 -2.24 16.32
N GLY A 19 -7.00 -1.73 17.29
CA GLY A 19 -5.62 -2.10 17.55
C GLY A 19 -4.63 -0.98 17.26
N LYS A 20 -3.39 -1.18 17.70
CA LYS A 20 -2.31 -0.19 17.58
C LYS A 20 -1.92 0.12 16.15
N ASP A 21 -2.06 -0.87 15.26
CA ASP A 21 -1.67 -0.75 13.86
C ASP A 21 -2.76 -0.14 12.97
N ASP A 22 -3.97 0.11 13.48
CA ASP A 22 -5.08 0.57 12.66
C ASP A 22 -4.89 2.00 12.17
N MET A 23 -4.66 2.95 13.05
CA MET A 23 -4.48 4.36 12.66
C MET A 23 -3.24 4.55 11.78
N THR A 24 -2.13 3.93 12.12
CA THR A 24 -0.92 3.99 11.29
C THR A 24 -1.13 3.36 9.92
N SER A 25 -1.95 2.31 9.84
CA SER A 25 -2.31 1.68 8.56
C SER A 25 -3.12 2.62 7.67
N HIS A 26 -4.08 3.34 8.23
CA HIS A 26 -4.84 4.35 7.49
C HIS A 26 -3.93 5.45 6.93
N ILE A 27 -2.99 5.93 7.73
CA ILE A 27 -2.03 6.96 7.30
C ILE A 27 -1.13 6.44 6.18
N LYS A 28 -0.58 5.25 6.33
CA LYS A 28 0.28 4.62 5.31
C LYS A 28 -0.48 4.43 4.00
N ASN A 29 -1.70 3.93 4.07
CA ASN A 29 -2.54 3.76 2.88
C ASN A 29 -2.84 5.10 2.19
N SER A 30 -3.09 6.14 2.96
CA SER A 30 -3.33 7.48 2.41
C SER A 30 -2.10 8.05 1.70
N LEU A 31 -0.90 7.73 2.19
CA LEU A 31 0.35 8.17 1.57
C LEU A 31 0.68 7.40 0.29
N LEU A 32 0.45 6.08 0.28
CA LEU A 32 0.79 5.23 -0.86
C LEU A 32 -0.32 5.14 -1.90
N GLY A 33 -1.57 5.35 -1.48
CA GLY A 33 -2.73 5.19 -2.33
C GLY A 33 -3.16 3.74 -2.50
N SER A 34 -4.25 3.54 -3.23
CA SER A 34 -4.90 2.24 -3.40
C SER A 34 -4.92 1.74 -4.84
N SER A 35 -4.39 2.50 -5.78
CA SER A 35 -4.31 2.09 -7.17
C SER A 35 -3.06 2.64 -7.86
N ILE A 36 -2.61 1.92 -8.86
CA ILE A 36 -1.52 2.34 -9.74
C ILE A 36 -1.86 1.98 -11.18
N SER A 37 -1.24 2.67 -12.11
CA SER A 37 -1.25 2.27 -13.51
C SER A 37 0.15 2.42 -14.09
N PHE A 38 0.47 1.57 -15.06
CA PHE A 38 1.78 1.57 -15.69
C PHE A 38 1.66 1.05 -17.12
N PRO A 39 2.55 1.46 -18.01
CA PRO A 39 2.53 0.98 -19.39
C PRO A 39 3.11 -0.43 -19.53
N VAL A 40 2.55 -1.18 -20.49
CA VAL A 40 3.06 -2.48 -20.90
C VAL A 40 3.26 -2.42 -22.41
N THR A 41 4.44 -2.79 -22.86
CA THR A 41 4.80 -2.79 -24.28
C THR A 41 5.30 -4.18 -24.68
N ASN A 42 4.66 -4.78 -25.68
CA ASN A 42 5.00 -6.12 -26.17
C ASN A 42 5.02 -7.18 -25.05
N GLY A 43 4.04 -7.10 -24.14
CA GLY A 43 3.93 -8.02 -23.01
C GLY A 43 4.91 -7.76 -21.88
N ILE A 44 5.66 -6.68 -21.93
CA ILE A 44 6.68 -6.35 -20.92
C ILE A 44 6.28 -5.08 -20.18
N PRO A 45 6.07 -5.15 -18.84
CA PRO A 45 5.87 -3.95 -18.02
C PRO A 45 7.07 -3.00 -18.12
N GLN A 46 6.80 -1.72 -18.27
CA GLN A 46 7.84 -0.72 -18.47
C GLN A 46 8.31 -0.16 -17.12
N PHE A 47 9.07 -0.96 -16.40
CA PHE A 47 9.69 -0.58 -15.13
C PHE A 47 11.17 -0.30 -15.28
N GLY A 48 11.71 0.55 -14.43
CA GLY A 48 13.16 0.68 -14.26
C GLY A 48 13.73 -0.58 -13.60
N THR A 49 15.05 -0.69 -13.60
CA THR A 49 15.77 -1.88 -13.12
C THR A 49 15.37 -2.33 -11.71
N TRP A 50 15.13 -1.36 -10.82
CA TRP A 50 14.80 -1.64 -9.42
C TRP A 50 13.33 -1.36 -9.08
N GLN A 51 12.49 -1.20 -10.10
CA GLN A 51 11.07 -0.93 -9.93
C GLN A 51 10.23 -2.20 -10.06
N GLY A 52 9.08 -2.21 -9.44
CA GLY A 52 8.13 -3.31 -9.51
C GLY A 52 6.81 -2.92 -8.87
N ILE A 53 5.87 -3.84 -8.90
CA ILE A 53 4.57 -3.68 -8.24
C ILE A 53 4.67 -4.31 -6.87
N TYR A 54 4.18 -3.61 -5.85
CA TYR A 54 4.19 -4.08 -4.48
C TYR A 54 2.78 -4.01 -3.90
N LEU A 55 2.33 -5.11 -3.33
CA LEU A 55 1.15 -5.11 -2.47
C LEU A 55 1.63 -4.90 -1.04
N CYS A 56 1.26 -3.76 -0.46
CA CYS A 56 1.70 -3.40 0.88
C CYS A 56 0.61 -3.72 1.89
N GLU A 57 0.90 -4.60 2.84
CA GLU A 57 0.02 -4.88 3.97
C GLU A 57 0.47 -4.05 5.16
N HIS A 58 -0.37 -3.13 5.61
CA HIS A 58 -0.03 -2.20 6.68
C HIS A 58 -0.50 -2.69 8.06
N ARG A 59 -1.38 -3.69 8.08
CA ARG A 59 -1.85 -4.31 9.32
C ARG A 59 -1.00 -5.53 9.65
N ASP A 60 -0.82 -5.82 10.94
CA ASP A 60 -0.10 -7.02 11.38
C ASP A 60 -0.88 -8.30 11.04
N ASN A 61 -2.22 -8.22 11.11
CA ASN A 61 -3.13 -9.33 10.81
C ASN A 61 -4.23 -8.86 9.87
N GLY A 62 -3.85 -8.43 8.67
CA GLY A 62 -4.78 -7.82 7.72
C GLY A 62 -5.71 -8.80 7.00
N GLY A 63 -5.40 -10.09 7.04
CA GLY A 63 -6.17 -11.10 6.34
C GLY A 63 -5.98 -11.07 4.83
N LYS A 64 -6.99 -11.54 4.10
CA LYS A 64 -6.94 -11.60 2.64
C LYS A 64 -7.22 -10.25 2.01
N ARG A 65 -6.52 -9.96 0.92
CA ARG A 65 -6.73 -8.76 0.12
C ARG A 65 -7.17 -9.14 -1.29
N ARG A 66 -7.94 -8.26 -1.93
CA ARG A 66 -8.36 -8.41 -3.33
C ARG A 66 -7.60 -7.43 -4.20
N LEU A 67 -7.16 -7.91 -5.35
CA LEU A 67 -6.56 -7.09 -6.39
C LEU A 67 -7.50 -7.07 -7.60
N PHE A 68 -7.79 -5.90 -8.12
CA PHE A 68 -8.54 -5.73 -9.35
C PHE A 68 -7.57 -5.28 -10.43
N ILE A 69 -7.48 -6.08 -11.49
CA ILE A 69 -6.54 -5.85 -12.58
C ILE A 69 -7.34 -5.56 -13.84
N THR A 70 -7.08 -4.42 -14.45
CA THR A 70 -7.70 -4.02 -15.72
C THR A 70 -6.60 -3.77 -16.73
N VAL A 71 -6.76 -4.32 -17.92
CA VAL A 71 -5.86 -4.10 -19.05
C VAL A 71 -6.61 -3.29 -20.10
N ILE A 72 -6.04 -2.17 -20.50
CA ILE A 72 -6.58 -1.30 -21.54
C ILE A 72 -5.55 -1.24 -22.66
N GLY A 73 -5.98 -1.53 -23.88
CA GLY A 73 -5.08 -1.49 -25.03
C GLY A 73 -5.57 -2.35 -26.18
N GLU A 74 -4.65 -2.57 -27.09
CA GLU A 74 -4.89 -3.34 -28.29
C GLU A 74 -4.21 -4.70 -28.29
#